data_16a3eb28232b0d3f6fe7836d693c0cef
#
_entry.id   16a3eb28232b0d3f6fe7836d693c0cef
#
_cell.length_a   1.000
_cell.length_b   1.000
_cell.length_c   1.000
_cell.angle_alpha   90.00
_cell.angle_beta   90.00
_cell.angle_gamma   90.00
#
_symmetry.space_group_name_H-M   'P 1'
#
loop_
_entity.id
_entity.type
_entity.pdbx_description
1 polymer ?
#
loop_
_entity_poly.entity_id
_entity_poly.type
_entity_poly.pdbx_seq_one_letter_code
_entity_poly.pdbx_strand_id
1 'polypeptide(L)'
;MPIKFKKIRDLARLLAIDYGRKRVGLAVSDPMQIIANGLDTVHAKDVLDYLQKYMETEEVECIVVGYPKQLNNEDSESMKYLKPFLGQLKKRFPDMPIEMVDERFTSKIAFQSMIDGGMTKKQRRDKAVIDKISATIILQSYMEAKRNMF
;
A
#
# COMPACT_ATOMS: atom_id res chain seq x y z
N MET A 1 19.54 -10.77 23.39
CA MET A 1 18.18 -11.30 23.20
C MET A 1 18.18 -12.39 22.16
N PRO A 2 17.57 -13.53 22.45
CA PRO A 2 17.45 -14.55 21.42
C PRO A 2 16.58 -14.04 20.27
N ILE A 3 17.01 -14.33 19.05
CA ILE A 3 16.23 -14.02 17.87
C ILE A 3 15.01 -14.93 17.87
N LYS A 4 13.82 -14.32 17.92
CA LYS A 4 12.59 -15.09 17.79
C LYS A 4 12.34 -15.40 16.32
N PHE A 5 12.44 -16.67 15.95
CA PHE A 5 11.99 -17.10 14.64
C PHE A 5 10.46 -17.08 14.63
N LYS A 6 9.88 -16.41 13.64
CA LYS A 6 8.44 -16.45 13.44
C LYS A 6 8.02 -17.88 13.11
N LYS A 7 7.08 -18.41 13.87
CA LYS A 7 6.43 -19.67 13.52
C LYS A 7 5.58 -19.46 12.28
N ILE A 8 5.38 -20.50 11.48
CA ILE A 8 4.57 -20.41 10.27
C ILE A 8 3.20 -19.79 10.55
N ARG A 9 2.57 -20.15 11.68
CA ARG A 9 1.28 -19.61 12.12
C ARG A 9 1.30 -18.12 12.47
N ASP A 10 2.49 -17.56 12.73
CA ASP A 10 2.68 -16.16 13.09
C ASP A 10 3.05 -15.31 11.88
N LEU A 11 3.14 -15.91 10.68
CA LEU A 11 3.45 -15.18 9.46
C LEU A 11 2.26 -14.37 9.03
N ALA A 12 2.48 -13.09 8.77
CA ALA A 12 1.44 -12.15 8.40
C ALA A 12 1.89 -11.28 7.24
N ARG A 13 0.92 -10.86 6.43
CA ARG A 13 1.16 -10.03 5.27
C ARG A 13 1.33 -8.56 5.66
N LEU A 14 2.04 -7.83 4.83
CA LEU A 14 1.98 -6.37 4.80
C LEU A 14 0.96 -5.99 3.75
N LEU A 15 0.16 -4.95 4.03
CA LEU A 15 -0.85 -4.46 3.08
C LEU A 15 -0.59 -2.99 2.81
N ALA A 16 -0.51 -2.61 1.54
CA ALA A 16 -0.28 -1.23 1.14
C ALA A 16 -1.53 -0.64 0.49
N ILE A 17 -1.74 0.64 0.75
CA ILE A 17 -2.88 1.41 0.25
C ILE A 17 -2.35 2.64 -0.50
N ASP A 18 -2.76 2.77 -1.75
CA ASP A 18 -2.63 4.01 -2.49
C ASP A 18 -4.01 4.65 -2.56
N TYR A 19 -4.27 5.59 -1.64
CA TYR A 19 -5.60 6.17 -1.48
C TYR A 19 -5.83 7.27 -2.49
N GLY A 20 -6.85 7.09 -3.32
CA GLY A 20 -7.35 8.11 -4.22
C GLY A 20 -8.76 8.53 -3.82
N ARG A 21 -9.19 9.68 -4.32
CA ARG A 21 -10.50 10.24 -4.02
C ARG A 21 -11.65 9.33 -4.46
N LYS A 22 -11.52 8.68 -5.61
CA LYS A 22 -12.52 7.78 -6.17
C LYS A 22 -12.12 6.32 -6.08
N ARG A 23 -10.85 6.03 -6.34
CA ARG A 23 -10.33 4.67 -6.38
C ARG A 23 -9.16 4.52 -5.43
N VAL A 24 -9.05 3.34 -4.86
CA VAL A 24 -7.98 2.99 -3.94
C VAL A 24 -7.28 1.75 -4.48
N GLY A 25 -5.98 1.87 -4.72
CA GLY A 25 -5.14 0.74 -5.10
C GLY A 25 -4.68 -0.01 -3.86
N LEU A 26 -4.68 -1.34 -3.93
CA LEU A 26 -4.29 -2.20 -2.83
C LEU A 26 -3.23 -3.21 -3.29
N ALA A 27 -2.26 -3.44 -2.43
CA ALA A 27 -1.23 -4.44 -2.65
C ALA A 27 -0.95 -5.19 -1.35
N VAL A 28 -0.49 -6.42 -1.45
CA VAL A 28 -0.15 -7.23 -0.28
C VAL A 28 1.16 -7.96 -0.51
N SER A 29 1.89 -8.22 0.55
CA SER A 29 3.01 -9.13 0.51
C SER A 29 2.52 -10.57 0.70
N ASP A 30 3.39 -11.53 0.36
CA ASP A 30 3.22 -12.91 0.83
C ASP A 30 3.36 -12.95 2.37
N PRO A 31 2.94 -14.04 3.02
CA PRO A 31 3.05 -14.15 4.48
C PRO A 31 4.49 -14.05 5.00
N MET A 32 5.49 -14.41 4.19
CA MET A 32 6.90 -14.30 4.55
C MET A 32 7.48 -12.92 4.28
N GLN A 33 6.69 -12.01 3.70
CA GLN A 33 7.09 -10.63 3.41
C GLN A 33 8.31 -10.54 2.47
N ILE A 34 8.32 -11.37 1.44
CA ILE A 34 9.40 -11.42 0.46
C ILE A 34 9.05 -10.63 -0.80
N ILE A 35 7.81 -10.78 -1.29
CA ILE A 35 7.36 -10.25 -2.57
C ILE A 35 6.12 -9.38 -2.36
N ALA A 36 6.04 -8.25 -3.07
CA ALA A 36 4.85 -7.41 -3.12
C ALA A 36 4.05 -7.74 -4.38
N ASN A 37 2.74 -7.92 -4.23
CA ASN A 37 1.81 -8.20 -5.32
C ASN A 37 0.62 -7.25 -5.28
N GLY A 38 0.13 -6.84 -6.45
CA GLY A 38 -1.12 -6.10 -6.54
C GLY A 38 -2.29 -6.98 -6.08
N LEU A 39 -3.16 -6.42 -5.24
CA LEU A 39 -4.33 -7.14 -4.73
C LEU A 39 -5.60 -6.78 -5.48
N ASP A 40 -5.95 -5.49 -5.47
CA ASP A 40 -7.18 -5.03 -6.10
C ASP A 40 -7.18 -3.51 -6.22
N THR A 41 -8.13 -3.00 -6.99
CA THR A 41 -8.49 -1.58 -7.00
C THR A 41 -9.96 -1.50 -6.65
N VAL A 42 -10.28 -0.78 -5.59
CA VAL A 42 -11.65 -0.68 -5.09
C VAL A 42 -12.09 0.78 -5.03
N HIS A 43 -13.40 1.01 -4.98
CA HIS A 43 -13.92 2.36 -4.78
C HIS A 43 -13.59 2.86 -3.38
N ALA A 44 -13.28 4.14 -3.24
CA ALA A 44 -12.90 4.72 -1.94
C ALA A 44 -13.94 4.49 -0.84
N LYS A 45 -15.22 4.50 -1.20
CA LYS A 45 -16.31 4.24 -0.24
C LYS A 45 -16.37 2.80 0.27
N ASP A 46 -15.76 1.86 -0.47
CA ASP A 46 -15.85 0.43 -0.16
C ASP A 46 -14.58 -0.12 0.48
N VAL A 47 -13.53 0.68 0.58
CA VAL A 47 -12.21 0.17 0.97
C VAL A 47 -12.17 -0.37 2.40
N LEU A 48 -12.82 0.27 3.35
CA LEU A 48 -12.82 -0.19 4.75
C LEU A 48 -13.52 -1.54 4.89
N ASP A 49 -14.65 -1.72 4.23
CA ASP A 49 -15.37 -2.99 4.23
C ASP A 49 -14.59 -4.08 3.52
N TYR A 50 -13.92 -3.72 2.41
CA TYR A 50 -13.05 -4.65 1.69
C TYR A 50 -11.91 -5.15 2.59
N LEU A 51 -11.25 -4.23 3.29
CA LEU A 51 -10.15 -4.58 4.19
C LEU A 51 -10.62 -5.46 5.35
N GLN A 52 -11.77 -5.15 5.92
CA GLN A 52 -12.33 -5.95 7.01
C GLN A 52 -12.60 -7.38 6.55
N LYS A 53 -13.21 -7.54 5.39
CA LYS A 53 -13.49 -8.85 4.81
C LYS A 53 -12.19 -9.60 4.48
N TYR A 54 -11.21 -8.91 3.91
CA TYR A 54 -9.91 -9.50 3.60
C TYR A 54 -9.22 -10.03 4.84
N MET A 55 -9.25 -9.26 5.94
CA MET A 55 -8.59 -9.63 7.19
C MET A 55 -9.33 -10.71 7.98
N GLU A 56 -10.53 -11.10 7.58
CA GLU A 56 -11.21 -12.25 8.15
C GLU A 56 -10.54 -13.57 7.78
N THR A 57 -9.88 -13.62 6.62
CA THR A 57 -9.24 -14.84 6.11
C THR A 57 -7.73 -14.74 6.02
N GLU A 58 -7.17 -13.52 5.97
CA GLU A 58 -5.74 -13.30 5.81
C GLU A 58 -5.17 -12.50 6.97
N GLU A 59 -4.07 -12.98 7.53
CA GLU A 59 -3.36 -12.26 8.58
C GLU A 59 -2.59 -11.09 8.00
N VAL A 60 -2.85 -9.89 8.52
CA VAL A 60 -2.15 -8.65 8.16
C VAL A 60 -1.55 -8.06 9.43
N GLU A 61 -0.24 -7.82 9.44
CA GLU A 61 0.41 -7.26 10.63
C GLU A 61 0.64 -5.76 10.57
N CYS A 62 0.58 -5.15 9.39
CA CYS A 62 0.81 -3.72 9.23
C CYS A 62 0.16 -3.23 7.94
N ILE A 63 -0.43 -2.04 8.01
CA ILE A 63 -0.95 -1.34 6.84
C ILE A 63 0.01 -0.20 6.51
N VAL A 64 0.46 -0.16 5.26
CA VAL A 64 1.36 0.86 4.73
C VAL A 64 0.55 1.79 3.84
N VAL A 65 0.58 3.08 4.10
CA VAL A 65 -0.20 4.07 3.33
C VAL A 65 0.75 5.04 2.67
N GLY A 66 0.66 5.17 1.34
CA GLY A 66 1.37 6.20 0.61
C GLY A 66 0.73 7.55 0.83
N TYR A 67 1.52 8.58 1.07
CA TYR A 67 1.01 9.94 1.16
C TYR A 67 1.65 10.82 0.09
N PRO A 68 0.83 11.60 -0.63
CA PRO A 68 1.34 12.50 -1.65
C PRO A 68 1.78 13.80 -0.99
N LYS A 69 3.07 14.14 -1.16
CA LYS A 69 3.62 15.38 -0.66
C LYS A 69 4.23 16.17 -1.82
N GLN A 70 4.05 17.48 -1.84
CA GLN A 70 4.63 18.31 -2.88
C GLN A 70 6.15 18.45 -2.69
N LEU A 71 6.86 18.80 -3.77
CA LEU A 71 8.31 18.93 -3.73
C LEU A 71 8.81 19.98 -2.73
N ASN A 72 7.96 20.95 -2.38
CA ASN A 72 8.28 21.99 -1.40
C ASN A 72 7.93 21.59 0.05
N ASN A 73 7.65 20.33 0.29
CA ASN A 73 7.25 19.77 1.58
C ASN A 73 5.86 20.23 2.07
N GLU A 74 5.10 20.92 1.25
CA GLU A 74 3.72 21.25 1.58
C GLU A 74 2.80 20.06 1.29
N ASP A 75 1.72 19.93 2.07
CA ASP A 75 0.73 18.91 1.82
C ASP A 75 0.01 19.17 0.49
N SER A 76 -0.14 18.14 -0.33
CA SER A 76 -0.91 18.24 -1.56
C SER A 76 -2.41 18.33 -1.23
N GLU A 77 -3.23 18.70 -2.23
CA GLU A 77 -4.68 18.70 -2.06
C GLU A 77 -5.21 17.30 -1.73
N SER A 78 -4.56 16.27 -2.23
CA SER A 78 -4.94 14.88 -1.93
C SER A 78 -4.91 14.56 -0.45
N MET A 79 -4.07 15.26 0.33
CA MET A 79 -4.04 15.08 1.79
C MET A 79 -5.35 15.46 2.46
N LYS A 80 -6.14 16.35 1.88
CA LYS A 80 -7.46 16.73 2.40
C LYS A 80 -8.42 15.53 2.45
N TYR A 81 -8.24 14.59 1.54
CA TYR A 81 -9.06 13.38 1.48
C TYR A 81 -8.43 12.23 2.25
N LEU A 82 -7.10 12.18 2.28
CA LEU A 82 -6.37 11.12 2.96
C LEU A 82 -6.49 11.21 4.48
N LYS A 83 -6.39 12.40 5.05
CA LYS A 83 -6.45 12.57 6.52
C LYS A 83 -7.75 12.04 7.13
N PRO A 84 -8.94 12.35 6.59
CA PRO A 84 -10.18 11.75 7.11
C PRO A 84 -10.20 10.23 6.96
N PHE A 85 -9.68 9.71 5.86
CA PHE A 85 -9.59 8.26 5.66
C PHE A 85 -8.70 7.60 6.71
N LEU A 86 -7.54 8.19 7.01
CA LEU A 86 -6.65 7.67 8.05
C LEU A 86 -7.32 7.62 9.40
N GLY A 87 -8.13 8.65 9.73
CA GLY A 87 -8.91 8.66 10.95
C GLY A 87 -9.91 7.51 11.00
N GLN A 88 -10.64 7.26 9.92
CA GLN A 88 -11.57 6.16 9.80
C GLN A 88 -10.87 4.80 9.86
N LEU A 89 -9.71 4.69 9.22
CA LEU A 89 -8.91 3.47 9.22
C LEU A 89 -8.47 3.10 10.63
N LYS A 90 -7.94 4.06 11.38
CA LYS A 90 -7.52 3.87 12.76
C LYS A 90 -8.68 3.53 13.68
N LYS A 91 -9.84 4.12 13.42
CA LYS A 91 -11.05 3.85 14.21
C LYS A 91 -11.60 2.45 13.96
N ARG A 92 -11.55 1.99 12.69
CA ARG A 92 -12.03 0.64 12.32
C ARG A 92 -11.06 -0.45 12.79
N PHE A 93 -9.75 -0.18 12.76
CA PHE A 93 -8.70 -1.14 13.10
C PHE A 93 -7.74 -0.51 14.13
N PRO A 94 -8.20 -0.33 15.39
CA PRO A 94 -7.43 0.43 16.38
C PRO A 94 -6.11 -0.24 16.79
N ASP A 95 -6.00 -1.55 16.65
CA ASP A 95 -4.80 -2.30 17.02
C ASP A 95 -3.84 -2.50 15.84
N MET A 96 -4.21 -2.04 14.65
CA MET A 96 -3.41 -2.23 13.44
C MET A 96 -2.34 -1.15 13.32
N PRO A 97 -1.05 -1.52 13.27
CA PRO A 97 0.01 -0.56 12.98
C PRO A 97 -0.16 0.04 11.58
N ILE A 98 -0.05 1.36 11.46
CA ILE A 98 -0.14 2.08 10.19
C ILE A 98 1.16 2.85 9.98
N GLU A 99 1.84 2.55 8.88
CA GLU A 99 3.07 3.20 8.50
C GLU A 99 2.84 4.05 7.25
N MET A 100 3.52 5.19 7.16
CA MET A 100 3.37 6.11 6.04
C MET A 100 4.61 6.08 5.15
N VAL A 101 4.39 6.12 3.84
CA VAL A 101 5.46 6.18 2.83
C VAL A 101 5.25 7.39 1.95
N ASP A 102 6.30 8.20 1.77
CA ASP A 102 6.27 9.39 0.94
C ASP A 102 6.31 9.01 -0.55
N GLU A 103 5.24 9.33 -1.28
CA GLU A 103 5.10 9.00 -2.71
C GLU A 103 5.98 9.85 -3.64
N ARG A 104 6.61 10.92 -3.15
CA ARG A 104 7.49 11.75 -4.01
C ARG A 104 8.58 10.93 -4.68
N PHE A 105 9.03 9.88 -4.02
CA PHE A 105 10.14 9.06 -4.49
C PHE A 105 9.69 7.78 -5.18
N THR A 106 8.39 7.47 -5.18
CA THR A 106 7.88 6.22 -5.73
C THR A 106 7.17 6.36 -7.07
N SER A 107 6.56 7.51 -7.37
CA SER A 107 5.76 7.68 -8.57
C SER A 107 6.55 7.58 -9.87
N LYS A 108 7.78 8.13 -9.92
CA LYS A 108 8.65 8.00 -11.09
C LYS A 108 9.11 6.57 -11.30
N ILE A 109 9.45 5.88 -10.22
CA ILE A 109 9.85 4.47 -10.25
C ILE A 109 8.67 3.61 -10.73
N ALA A 110 7.47 3.90 -10.25
CA ALA A 110 6.25 3.22 -10.66
C ALA A 110 6.04 3.33 -12.17
N PHE A 111 6.09 4.55 -12.69
CA PHE A 111 5.87 4.80 -14.11
C PHE A 111 6.93 4.12 -14.98
N GLN A 112 8.19 4.22 -14.58
CA GLN A 112 9.29 3.59 -15.31
C GLN A 112 9.17 2.07 -15.28
N SER A 113 8.77 1.49 -14.13
CA SER A 113 8.56 0.04 -14.01
C SER A 113 7.47 -0.46 -14.93
N MET A 114 6.40 0.32 -15.12
CA MET A 114 5.33 -0.02 -16.05
C MET A 114 5.86 -0.07 -17.49
N ILE A 115 6.68 0.91 -17.88
CA ILE A 115 7.28 0.97 -19.22
C ILE A 115 8.23 -0.20 -19.41
N ASP A 116 9.12 -0.45 -18.47
CA ASP A 116 10.12 -1.52 -18.53
C ASP A 116 9.50 -2.91 -18.50
N GLY A 117 8.35 -3.04 -17.85
CA GLY A 117 7.58 -4.28 -17.80
C GLY A 117 6.84 -4.62 -19.09
N GLY A 118 6.95 -3.78 -20.13
CA GLY A 118 6.33 -4.04 -21.42
C GLY A 118 4.81 -3.86 -21.43
N MET A 119 4.26 -3.02 -20.55
CA MET A 119 2.82 -2.77 -20.55
C MET A 119 2.36 -2.14 -21.85
N THR A 120 1.24 -2.63 -22.37
CA THR A 120 0.61 -2.06 -23.57
C THR A 120 0.06 -0.66 -23.25
N LYS A 121 -0.17 0.13 -24.31
CA LYS A 121 -0.83 1.43 -24.15
C LYS A 121 -2.20 1.31 -23.49
N LYS A 122 -2.95 0.24 -23.82
CA LYS A 122 -4.26 -0.03 -23.23
C LYS A 122 -4.14 -0.25 -21.72
N GLN A 123 -3.18 -1.06 -21.28
CA GLN A 123 -2.94 -1.31 -19.86
C GLN A 123 -2.54 -0.05 -19.11
N ARG A 124 -1.69 0.79 -19.72
CA ARG A 124 -1.26 2.06 -19.12
C ARG A 124 -2.39 3.07 -18.98
N ARG A 125 -3.45 2.94 -19.78
CA ARG A 125 -4.64 3.80 -19.70
C ARG A 125 -5.65 3.29 -18.70
N ASP A 126 -5.57 2.04 -18.31
CA ASP A 126 -6.46 1.46 -17.31
C ASP A 126 -6.04 1.95 -15.92
N LYS A 127 -6.83 2.87 -15.38
CA LYS A 127 -6.53 3.49 -14.08
C LYS A 127 -6.53 2.49 -12.94
N ALA A 128 -7.37 1.46 -13.01
CA ALA A 128 -7.41 0.41 -11.98
C ALA A 128 -6.11 -0.38 -11.94
N VAL A 129 -5.51 -0.68 -13.09
CA VAL A 129 -4.20 -1.35 -13.18
C VAL A 129 -3.11 -0.45 -12.62
N ILE A 130 -3.13 0.84 -12.98
CA ILE A 130 -2.15 1.82 -12.50
C ILE A 130 -2.22 1.94 -10.97
N ASP A 131 -3.42 1.99 -10.40
CA ASP A 131 -3.60 2.11 -8.95
C ASP A 131 -3.03 0.90 -8.21
N LYS A 132 -3.22 -0.32 -8.73
CA LYS A 132 -2.61 -1.53 -8.16
C LYS A 132 -1.09 -1.50 -8.23
N ILE A 133 -0.54 -1.05 -9.35
CA ILE A 133 0.91 -0.95 -9.52
C ILE A 133 1.48 0.09 -8.56
N SER A 134 0.82 1.24 -8.41
CA SER A 134 1.24 2.27 -7.46
C SER A 134 1.28 1.74 -6.03
N ALA A 135 0.23 1.03 -5.61
CA ALA A 135 0.19 0.40 -4.30
C ALA A 135 1.31 -0.65 -4.13
N THR A 136 1.57 -1.43 -5.17
CA THR A 136 2.65 -2.44 -5.15
C THR A 136 4.01 -1.77 -4.94
N ILE A 137 4.26 -0.65 -5.58
CA ILE A 137 5.53 0.05 -5.47
C ILE A 137 5.69 0.72 -4.10
N ILE A 138 4.62 1.27 -3.56
CA ILE A 138 4.60 1.77 -2.18
C ILE A 138 5.03 0.64 -1.23
N LEU A 139 4.47 -0.54 -1.41
CA LEU A 139 4.80 -1.71 -0.59
C LEU A 139 6.25 -2.15 -0.77
N GLN A 140 6.73 -2.22 -2.01
CA GLN A 140 8.12 -2.57 -2.29
C GLN A 140 9.10 -1.59 -1.64
N SER A 141 8.81 -0.28 -1.73
CA SER A 141 9.64 0.75 -1.12
C SER A 141 9.72 0.58 0.40
N TYR A 142 8.58 0.29 1.03
CA TYR A 142 8.54 0.04 2.45
C TYR A 142 9.34 -1.21 2.83
N MET A 143 9.17 -2.28 2.08
CA MET A 143 9.88 -3.54 2.34
C MET A 143 11.38 -3.40 2.19
N GLU A 144 11.84 -2.66 1.17
CA GLU A 144 13.27 -2.38 0.97
C GLU A 144 13.85 -1.55 2.11
N ALA A 145 13.14 -0.48 2.51
CA ALA A 145 13.57 0.35 3.63
C ALA A 145 13.68 -0.46 4.91
N LYS A 146 12.72 -1.35 5.16
CA LYS A 146 12.72 -2.22 6.34
C LYS A 146 13.91 -3.19 6.34
N ARG A 147 14.25 -3.77 5.18
CA ARG A 147 15.41 -4.67 5.06
C ARG A 147 16.73 -3.93 5.28
N ASN A 148 16.82 -2.70 4.80
CA ASN A 148 18.06 -1.91 4.90
C ASN A 148 18.30 -1.36 6.31
N MET A 149 17.32 -1.45 7.21
CA MET A 149 17.46 -1.05 8.60
C MET A 149 18.12 -2.12 9.48
N PHE A 150 18.29 -3.31 8.94
CA PHE A 150 18.82 -4.44 9.72
C PHE A 150 20.07 -5.05 9.04
#